data_1ba369887529399d8d98789616b8932d
#
_entry.id   1ba369887529399d8d98789616b8932d
#
_cell.length_a   1.000
_cell.length_b   1.000
_cell.length_c   1.000
_cell.angle_alpha   90.00
_cell.angle_beta   90.00
_cell.angle_gamma   90.00
#
_symmetry.space_group_name_H-M   'P 1'
#
loop_
_entity.id
_entity.type
_entity.pdbx_description
1 polymer ?
#
loop_
_entity_poly.entity_id
_entity_poly.type
_entity_poly.pdbx_seq_one_letter_code
_entity_poly.pdbx_strand_id
1 'polypeptide(L)'
;MISPRHFLVLGFVLASACTSNPVGRICDLGSETPAPSEVVVASPSLDCVSRTCLREPLGRELPPGSVYPAGNSGLCTAECSADSDCDRVPESPCTLGFTCGVAVTVGPFCCKKFCICKDYVVIPDTGELAEPMACEDGNASNACCNLSGRTGNSAYPLCKA
;
A
#
# COMPACT_ATOMS: atom_id res chain seq x y z
N MET A 1 -27.07 61.71 -0.64
CA MET A 1 -26.07 61.12 0.27
C MET A 1 -26.23 59.61 0.22
N ILE A 2 -25.42 58.91 -0.58
CA ILE A 2 -25.51 57.48 -0.80
C ILE A 2 -24.22 56.87 -0.26
N SER A 3 -24.36 56.06 0.83
CA SER A 3 -23.24 55.40 1.49
C SER A 3 -22.89 54.10 0.74
N PRO A 4 -21.64 53.88 0.30
CA PRO A 4 -21.25 52.61 -0.33
C PRO A 4 -20.96 51.55 0.78
N ARG A 5 -21.78 50.50 0.80
CA ARG A 5 -21.54 49.29 1.59
C ARG A 5 -20.42 48.48 0.91
N HIS A 6 -19.28 48.43 1.62
CA HIS A 6 -18.17 47.55 1.23
C HIS A 6 -18.56 46.12 1.58
N PHE A 7 -18.85 45.32 0.58
CA PHE A 7 -18.93 43.84 0.69
C PHE A 7 -17.52 43.31 0.73
N LEU A 8 -17.07 42.92 1.90
CA LEU A 8 -15.84 42.19 2.11
C LEU A 8 -16.12 40.70 1.76
N VAL A 9 -15.77 40.28 0.56
CA VAL A 9 -15.81 38.85 0.14
C VAL A 9 -14.60 38.16 0.75
N LEU A 10 -14.82 37.46 1.85
CA LEU A 10 -13.82 36.61 2.47
C LEU A 10 -13.69 35.34 1.63
N GLY A 11 -12.69 35.29 0.74
CA GLY A 11 -12.36 34.11 -0.04
C GLY A 11 -11.83 33.00 0.87
N PHE A 12 -12.63 31.97 1.09
CA PHE A 12 -12.21 30.74 1.74
C PHE A 12 -11.31 29.97 0.79
N VAL A 13 -10.00 30.07 0.95
CA VAL A 13 -9.03 29.19 0.29
C VAL A 13 -9.10 27.83 0.99
N LEU A 14 -9.81 26.88 0.38
CA LEU A 14 -9.74 25.47 0.75
C LEU A 14 -8.35 24.97 0.40
N ALA A 15 -7.44 24.98 1.38
CA ALA A 15 -6.18 24.25 1.29
C ALA A 15 -6.53 22.75 1.24
N SER A 16 -6.51 22.16 0.05
CA SER A 16 -6.49 20.72 -0.11
C SER A 16 -5.19 20.22 0.52
N ALA A 17 -5.26 19.74 1.76
CA ALA A 17 -4.17 19.01 2.37
C ALA A 17 -4.03 17.71 1.56
N CYS A 18 -3.05 17.65 0.65
CA CYS A 18 -2.59 16.40 0.09
C CYS A 18 -2.05 15.58 1.27
N THR A 19 -2.77 14.58 1.70
CA THR A 19 -2.26 13.57 2.63
C THR A 19 -1.27 12.72 1.84
N SER A 20 0.02 13.11 1.87
CA SER A 20 1.07 12.25 1.35
C SER A 20 1.19 11.02 2.26
N ASN A 21 1.21 9.84 1.68
CA ASN A 21 1.50 8.60 2.37
C ASN A 21 2.95 8.20 2.09
N PRO A 22 3.93 8.69 2.88
CA PRO A 22 5.33 8.39 2.65
C PRO A 22 5.60 6.91 2.86
N VAL A 23 6.13 6.25 1.82
CA VAL A 23 6.44 4.81 1.82
C VAL A 23 7.93 4.56 1.60
N GLY A 24 8.39 3.37 2.00
CA GLY A 24 9.74 2.91 1.71
C GLY A 24 10.75 3.12 2.82
N ARG A 25 10.37 3.65 3.98
CA ARG A 25 11.24 3.64 5.17
C ARG A 25 11.32 2.22 5.72
N ILE A 26 12.49 1.81 6.17
CA ILE A 26 12.67 0.51 6.86
C ILE A 26 11.85 0.53 8.16
N CYS A 27 11.16 -0.58 8.42
CA CYS A 27 10.32 -0.78 9.60
C CYS A 27 10.52 -2.18 10.18
N ASP A 28 10.17 -2.34 11.45
CA ASP A 28 10.20 -3.61 12.17
C ASP A 28 8.86 -4.36 11.99
N LEU A 29 8.94 -5.66 11.67
CA LEU A 29 7.78 -6.56 11.52
C LEU A 29 7.36 -7.21 12.84
N GLY A 30 8.13 -7.05 13.90
CA GLY A 30 7.91 -7.66 15.21
C GLY A 30 8.95 -8.71 15.57
N SER A 31 8.58 -9.68 16.41
CA SER A 31 9.53 -10.60 17.03
C SER A 31 9.95 -11.79 16.19
N GLU A 32 9.23 -12.12 15.12
CA GLU A 32 9.50 -13.30 14.30
C GLU A 32 10.19 -12.90 12.99
N THR A 33 11.24 -13.64 12.62
CA THR A 33 11.89 -13.47 11.30
C THR A 33 11.09 -14.24 10.25
N PRO A 34 10.53 -13.57 9.24
CA PRO A 34 9.76 -14.21 8.19
C PRO A 34 10.60 -15.21 7.38
N ALA A 35 9.95 -16.27 6.89
CA ALA A 35 10.58 -17.14 5.90
C ALA A 35 10.90 -16.38 4.60
N PRO A 36 11.92 -16.79 3.81
CA PRO A 36 12.32 -16.06 2.61
C PRO A 36 11.22 -15.91 1.55
N SER A 37 10.25 -16.82 1.53
CA SER A 37 9.11 -16.82 0.58
C SER A 37 7.83 -16.25 1.19
N GLU A 38 7.89 -15.74 2.39
CA GLU A 38 6.71 -15.26 3.12
C GLU A 38 6.47 -13.78 2.89
N VAL A 39 5.24 -13.43 2.53
CA VAL A 39 4.76 -12.04 2.57
C VAL A 39 4.22 -11.76 3.97
N VAL A 40 4.70 -10.68 4.58
CA VAL A 40 4.25 -10.26 5.92
C VAL A 40 3.75 -8.83 5.90
N VAL A 41 2.53 -8.64 6.41
CA VAL A 41 1.95 -7.32 6.66
C VAL A 41 1.78 -7.15 8.16
N ALA A 42 2.60 -6.29 8.76
CA ALA A 42 2.52 -5.94 10.18
C ALA A 42 1.76 -4.62 10.36
N SER A 43 0.68 -4.67 11.15
CA SER A 43 -0.11 -3.50 11.52
C SER A 43 -0.77 -3.72 12.90
N PRO A 44 -0.69 -2.75 13.81
CA PRO A 44 -0.09 -1.42 13.64
C PRO A 44 1.44 -1.43 13.76
N SER A 45 2.15 -0.84 12.81
CA SER A 45 3.59 -0.56 12.91
C SER A 45 3.82 0.88 13.35
N LEU A 46 4.62 1.10 14.40
CA LEU A 46 4.88 2.42 14.94
C LEU A 46 5.92 3.21 14.13
N ASP A 47 6.72 2.52 13.32
CA ASP A 47 7.76 3.11 12.47
C ASP A 47 7.18 3.82 11.24
N CYS A 48 5.93 3.48 10.89
CA CYS A 48 5.29 3.94 9.66
C CYS A 48 4.19 4.98 9.93
N VAL A 49 4.14 6.03 9.12
CA VAL A 49 3.05 7.03 9.15
C VAL A 49 1.70 6.36 8.87
N SER A 50 1.65 5.49 7.88
CA SER A 50 0.49 4.65 7.51
C SER A 50 0.14 3.57 8.54
N ARG A 51 1.01 3.36 9.56
CA ARG A 51 0.92 2.29 10.55
C ARG A 51 1.02 0.88 9.97
N THR A 52 1.55 0.74 8.76
CA THR A 52 1.66 -0.56 8.08
C THR A 52 3.07 -0.78 7.56
N CYS A 53 3.66 -1.91 7.92
CA CYS A 53 4.95 -2.40 7.48
C CYS A 53 4.73 -3.64 6.61
N LEU A 54 5.36 -3.69 5.44
CA LEU A 54 5.22 -4.76 4.47
C LEU A 54 6.60 -5.37 4.16
N ARG A 55 6.67 -6.70 4.14
CA ARG A 55 7.79 -7.44 3.56
C ARG A 55 7.26 -8.31 2.43
N GLU A 56 7.75 -8.07 1.24
CA GLU A 56 7.57 -8.93 0.08
C GLU A 56 8.76 -9.87 -0.06
N PRO A 57 8.56 -11.12 -0.51
CA PRO A 57 9.67 -11.98 -0.91
C PRO A 57 10.46 -11.36 -2.05
N LEU A 58 11.77 -11.62 -2.07
CA LEU A 58 12.59 -11.19 -3.19
C LEU A 58 12.33 -12.08 -4.41
N GLY A 59 11.58 -11.56 -5.38
CA GLY A 59 11.16 -12.26 -6.60
C GLY A 59 12.12 -12.07 -7.79
N ARG A 60 13.16 -11.23 -7.65
CA ARG A 60 14.12 -10.91 -8.71
C ARG A 60 15.47 -10.53 -8.16
N GLU A 61 16.49 -10.47 -9.02
CA GLU A 61 17.78 -9.86 -8.68
C GLU A 61 17.61 -8.37 -8.41
N LEU A 62 18.28 -7.89 -7.36
CA LEU A 62 18.20 -6.48 -6.96
C LEU A 62 18.85 -5.57 -7.98
N PRO A 63 18.21 -4.48 -8.37
CA PRO A 63 18.84 -3.43 -9.16
C PRO A 63 20.04 -2.79 -8.43
N PRO A 64 21.00 -2.20 -9.17
CA PRO A 64 22.11 -1.48 -8.57
C PRO A 64 21.63 -0.39 -7.61
N GLY A 65 22.19 -0.37 -6.40
CA GLY A 65 21.84 0.60 -5.35
C GLY A 65 20.61 0.24 -4.51
N SER A 66 19.86 -0.78 -4.90
CA SER A 66 18.76 -1.29 -4.09
C SER A 66 19.28 -2.18 -2.95
N VAL A 67 18.59 -2.15 -1.81
CA VAL A 67 18.92 -2.99 -0.64
C VAL A 67 17.65 -3.68 -0.15
N TYR A 68 17.73 -5.00 0.02
CA TYR A 68 16.65 -5.76 0.63
C TYR A 68 16.76 -5.72 2.15
N PRO A 69 15.65 -5.40 2.88
CA PRO A 69 15.69 -5.35 4.35
C PRO A 69 16.10 -6.68 4.97
N ALA A 70 17.01 -6.62 5.93
CA ALA A 70 17.54 -7.80 6.59
C ALA A 70 16.67 -8.26 7.78
N GLY A 71 16.78 -9.53 8.15
CA GLY A 71 16.14 -10.09 9.35
C GLY A 71 14.62 -9.96 9.35
N ASN A 72 14.06 -9.39 10.43
CA ASN A 72 12.64 -9.13 10.64
C ASN A 72 12.19 -7.73 10.16
N SER A 73 12.90 -7.13 9.22
CA SER A 73 12.57 -5.80 8.69
C SER A 73 11.79 -5.89 7.38
N GLY A 74 10.94 -4.88 7.17
CA GLY A 74 10.21 -4.62 5.94
C GLY A 74 10.33 -3.16 5.52
N LEU A 75 9.43 -2.71 4.64
CA LEU A 75 9.29 -1.31 4.26
C LEU A 75 7.93 -0.78 4.69
N CYS A 76 7.90 0.46 5.16
CA CYS A 76 6.65 1.18 5.36
C CYS A 76 5.88 1.23 4.04
N THR A 77 4.63 0.80 4.09
CA THR A 77 3.69 0.81 2.97
C THR A 77 2.42 1.56 3.32
N ALA A 78 1.59 1.82 2.34
CA ALA A 78 0.26 2.41 2.51
C ALA A 78 -0.73 1.75 1.57
N GLU A 79 -2.01 1.74 1.91
CA GLU A 79 -3.08 1.36 0.98
C GLU A 79 -3.08 2.35 -0.19
N CYS A 80 -3.32 1.86 -1.41
CA CYS A 80 -3.26 2.64 -2.64
C CYS A 80 -4.36 2.23 -3.63
N SER A 81 -4.64 3.10 -4.57
CA SER A 81 -5.50 2.85 -5.73
C SER A 81 -4.73 2.88 -7.04
N ALA A 82 -3.60 3.61 -7.06
CA ALA A 82 -2.70 3.74 -8.20
C ALA A 82 -1.25 3.93 -7.73
N ASP A 83 -0.29 3.76 -8.64
CA ASP A 83 1.15 3.98 -8.37
C ASP A 83 1.45 5.40 -7.87
N SER A 84 0.67 6.37 -8.33
CA SER A 84 0.78 7.79 -7.92
C SER A 84 0.47 8.05 -6.44
N ASP A 85 -0.17 7.10 -5.76
CA ASP A 85 -0.47 7.22 -4.33
C ASP A 85 0.74 6.83 -3.46
N CYS A 86 1.81 6.31 -4.10
CA CYS A 86 2.97 5.75 -3.43
C CYS A 86 4.13 6.75 -3.40
N ASP A 87 4.13 7.67 -2.44
CA ASP A 87 5.16 8.68 -2.26
C ASP A 87 6.43 8.07 -1.64
N ARG A 88 7.43 7.78 -2.48
CA ARG A 88 8.71 7.23 -2.02
C ARG A 88 9.50 8.25 -1.21
N VAL A 89 9.90 7.90 0.02
CA VAL A 89 10.84 8.73 0.80
C VAL A 89 12.25 8.68 0.18
N PRO A 90 13.04 9.78 0.26
CA PRO A 90 14.38 9.83 -0.33
C PRO A 90 15.35 8.77 0.18
N GLU A 91 15.24 8.40 1.46
CA GLU A 91 16.06 7.40 2.13
C GLU A 91 15.67 5.96 1.86
N SER A 92 14.64 5.73 1.04
CA SER A 92 14.16 4.38 0.73
C SER A 92 15.22 3.53 0.04
N PRO A 93 15.43 2.28 0.49
CA PRO A 93 16.30 1.33 -0.19
C PRO A 93 15.76 0.83 -1.54
N CYS A 94 14.49 1.15 -1.85
CA CYS A 94 13.83 0.84 -3.12
C CYS A 94 14.17 1.91 -4.15
N THR A 95 14.94 1.58 -5.19
CA THR A 95 15.46 2.54 -6.16
C THR A 95 14.51 2.84 -7.32
N LEU A 96 13.78 1.82 -7.82
CA LEU A 96 12.84 1.93 -8.93
C LEU A 96 11.46 2.48 -8.52
N GLY A 97 11.28 2.82 -7.22
CA GLY A 97 10.01 3.29 -6.70
C GLY A 97 9.02 2.17 -6.39
N PHE A 98 7.76 2.55 -6.26
CA PHE A 98 6.70 1.65 -5.80
C PHE A 98 5.63 1.46 -6.87
N THR A 99 4.95 0.33 -6.81
CA THR A 99 3.75 0.02 -7.59
C THR A 99 2.60 -0.33 -6.65
N CYS A 100 1.39 -0.01 -7.07
CA CYS A 100 0.18 -0.33 -6.31
C CYS A 100 -0.31 -1.73 -6.69
N GLY A 101 -0.28 -2.68 -5.75
CA GLY A 101 -0.67 -4.05 -6.01
C GLY A 101 -1.15 -4.81 -4.79
N VAL A 102 -1.73 -5.98 -5.01
CA VAL A 102 -2.17 -6.88 -3.94
C VAL A 102 -0.98 -7.64 -3.39
N ALA A 103 -0.66 -7.40 -2.11
CA ALA A 103 0.45 -8.07 -1.44
C ALA A 103 0.07 -9.45 -0.91
N VAL A 104 -1.12 -9.59 -0.32
CA VAL A 104 -1.57 -10.83 0.33
C VAL A 104 -2.98 -11.23 -0.09
N THR A 105 -3.21 -12.53 -0.21
CA THR A 105 -4.50 -13.13 -0.60
C THR A 105 -5.21 -13.83 0.57
N VAL A 106 -4.69 -13.67 1.78
CA VAL A 106 -5.24 -14.27 3.01
C VAL A 106 -5.15 -13.28 4.18
N GLY A 107 -5.88 -13.56 5.26
CA GLY A 107 -5.81 -12.78 6.48
C GLY A 107 -6.52 -11.41 6.41
N PRO A 108 -6.27 -10.51 7.40
CA PRO A 108 -6.99 -9.23 7.54
C PRO A 108 -6.77 -8.24 6.39
N PHE A 109 -5.64 -8.35 5.71
CA PHE A 109 -5.23 -7.46 4.61
C PHE A 109 -5.42 -8.09 3.23
N CYS A 110 -6.08 -9.25 3.16
CA CYS A 110 -6.20 -9.95 1.90
C CYS A 110 -6.94 -9.13 0.83
N CYS A 111 -6.43 -9.17 -0.39
CA CYS A 111 -6.91 -8.45 -1.56
C CYS A 111 -6.96 -6.92 -1.41
N LYS A 112 -6.31 -6.37 -0.39
CA LYS A 112 -6.04 -4.94 -0.32
C LYS A 112 -4.80 -4.60 -1.14
N LYS A 113 -4.87 -3.50 -1.87
CA LYS A 113 -3.72 -2.98 -2.63
C LYS A 113 -2.84 -2.13 -1.72
N PHE A 114 -1.54 -2.38 -1.80
CA PHE A 114 -0.50 -1.68 -1.08
C PHE A 114 0.60 -1.20 -2.02
N CYS A 115 1.35 -0.21 -1.58
CA CYS A 115 2.56 0.24 -2.25
C CYS A 115 3.66 -0.81 -2.09
N ILE A 116 4.00 -1.51 -3.16
CA ILE A 116 4.99 -2.59 -3.22
C ILE A 116 6.26 -2.08 -3.90
N CYS A 117 7.43 -2.37 -3.34
CA CYS A 117 8.71 -1.98 -3.93
C CYS A 117 8.95 -2.72 -5.26
N LYS A 118 9.14 -1.96 -6.35
CA LYS A 118 9.39 -2.49 -7.71
C LYS A 118 10.68 -3.29 -7.80
N ASP A 119 11.64 -3.04 -6.90
CA ASP A 119 12.93 -3.73 -6.90
C ASP A 119 12.82 -5.19 -6.43
N TYR A 120 11.77 -5.52 -5.68
CA TYR A 120 11.60 -6.84 -5.06
C TYR A 120 10.71 -7.79 -5.85
N VAL A 121 9.87 -7.25 -6.73
CA VAL A 121 8.88 -8.01 -7.48
C VAL A 121 9.14 -7.98 -8.99
N VAL A 122 8.68 -9.00 -9.69
CA VAL A 122 8.71 -9.03 -11.16
C VAL A 122 7.47 -8.28 -11.65
N ILE A 123 7.69 -7.16 -12.34
CA ILE A 123 6.62 -6.41 -12.99
C ILE A 123 6.52 -6.88 -14.44
N PRO A 124 5.34 -7.33 -14.91
CA PRO A 124 5.13 -7.67 -16.32
C PRO A 124 5.34 -6.47 -17.24
N ASP A 125 5.51 -6.75 -18.56
CA ASP A 125 5.66 -5.70 -19.59
C ASP A 125 4.46 -4.74 -19.67
N THR A 126 3.32 -5.11 -19.10
CA THR A 126 2.14 -4.25 -18.94
C THR A 126 2.39 -3.08 -18.00
N GLY A 127 3.44 -3.14 -17.17
CA GLY A 127 3.78 -2.11 -16.18
C GLY A 127 3.03 -2.20 -14.86
N GLU A 128 2.06 -3.09 -14.74
CA GLU A 128 1.24 -3.30 -13.53
C GLU A 128 1.41 -4.71 -13.00
N LEU A 129 1.35 -4.88 -11.68
CA LEU A 129 1.28 -6.20 -11.06
C LEU A 129 -0.04 -6.87 -11.43
N ALA A 130 0.05 -8.14 -11.84
CA ALA A 130 -1.14 -8.94 -12.08
C ALA A 130 -1.96 -9.07 -10.80
N GLU A 131 -3.27 -8.86 -10.91
CA GLU A 131 -4.17 -9.12 -9.79
C GLU A 131 -4.25 -10.64 -9.56
N PRO A 132 -4.05 -11.11 -8.30
CA PRO A 132 -4.15 -12.53 -8.00
C PRO A 132 -5.55 -13.06 -8.29
N MET A 133 -5.67 -14.23 -8.93
CA MET A 133 -6.96 -14.87 -9.23
C MET A 133 -7.87 -14.99 -7.99
N ALA A 134 -7.28 -15.18 -6.80
CA ALA A 134 -8.03 -15.22 -5.55
C ALA A 134 -8.74 -13.89 -5.21
N CYS A 135 -8.35 -12.80 -5.87
CA CYS A 135 -8.89 -11.45 -5.64
C CYS A 135 -9.80 -10.98 -6.78
N GLU A 136 -9.92 -11.74 -7.86
CA GLU A 136 -10.78 -11.40 -8.99
C GLU A 136 -12.26 -11.29 -8.58
N ASP A 137 -12.93 -10.32 -9.17
CA ASP A 137 -14.38 -10.11 -9.01
C ASP A 137 -15.15 -11.39 -9.42
N GLY A 138 -16.04 -11.84 -8.51
CA GLY A 138 -16.90 -13.00 -8.78
C GLY A 138 -16.23 -14.35 -8.59
N ASN A 139 -14.99 -14.43 -8.14
CA ASN A 139 -14.35 -15.70 -7.81
C ASN A 139 -14.95 -16.26 -6.50
N ALA A 140 -15.80 -17.31 -6.64
CA ALA A 140 -16.43 -18.00 -5.51
C ALA A 140 -15.40 -18.67 -4.56
N SER A 141 -14.17 -18.87 -5.02
CA SER A 141 -13.06 -19.43 -4.24
C SER A 141 -12.24 -18.37 -3.51
N ASN A 142 -12.67 -17.10 -3.55
CA ASN A 142 -11.98 -16.00 -2.88
C ASN A 142 -12.01 -16.21 -1.36
N ALA A 143 -10.90 -16.67 -0.80
CA ALA A 143 -10.75 -16.93 0.63
C ALA A 143 -10.96 -15.66 1.49
N CYS A 144 -10.74 -14.48 0.93
CA CYS A 144 -11.00 -13.21 1.61
C CYS A 144 -12.46 -13.00 1.96
N CYS A 145 -13.34 -13.42 1.07
CA CYS A 145 -14.79 -13.19 1.24
C CYS A 145 -15.45 -14.15 2.24
N ASN A 146 -14.77 -15.26 2.53
CA ASN A 146 -15.23 -16.25 3.50
C ASN A 146 -15.06 -15.80 4.97
N LEU A 147 -14.37 -14.70 5.19
CA LEU A 147 -14.20 -14.15 6.53
C LEU A 147 -15.44 -13.36 6.96
N SER A 148 -15.84 -13.52 8.23
CA SER A 148 -17.01 -12.84 8.79
C SER A 148 -16.95 -11.31 8.60
N GLY A 149 -18.08 -10.72 8.18
CA GLY A 149 -18.22 -9.27 8.02
C GLY A 149 -17.61 -8.69 6.74
N ARG A 150 -17.22 -9.53 5.76
CA ARG A 150 -16.67 -9.07 4.48
C ARG A 150 -17.67 -9.07 3.34
N THR A 151 -18.50 -10.10 3.25
CA THR A 151 -19.56 -10.17 2.22
C THR A 151 -20.53 -9.00 2.38
N GLY A 152 -20.75 -8.24 1.32
CA GLY A 152 -21.60 -7.05 1.31
C GLY A 152 -21.02 -5.82 2.02
N ASN A 153 -19.77 -5.86 2.47
CA ASN A 153 -19.08 -4.75 3.12
C ASN A 153 -18.36 -3.89 2.09
N SER A 154 -18.66 -2.60 2.05
CA SER A 154 -18.06 -1.64 1.10
C SER A 154 -16.54 -1.50 1.21
N ALA A 155 -15.95 -1.85 2.36
CA ALA A 155 -14.50 -1.91 2.54
C ALA A 155 -13.85 -3.09 1.80
N TYR A 156 -14.65 -4.05 1.32
CA TYR A 156 -14.22 -5.23 0.57
C TYR A 156 -15.06 -5.38 -0.71
N PRO A 157 -14.89 -4.49 -1.70
CA PRO A 157 -15.75 -4.40 -2.88
C PRO A 157 -15.78 -5.68 -3.73
N LEU A 158 -14.75 -6.53 -3.61
CA LEU A 158 -14.66 -7.81 -4.28
C LEU A 158 -15.55 -8.89 -3.65
N CYS A 159 -16.00 -8.69 -2.40
CA CYS A 159 -16.81 -9.63 -1.65
C CYS A 159 -18.31 -9.31 -1.82
N LYS A 160 -18.82 -9.55 -3.01
CA LYS A 160 -20.25 -9.37 -3.32
C LYS A 160 -21.10 -10.46 -2.66
N ALA A 161 -22.32 -10.11 -2.27
CA ALA A 161 -23.30 -11.06 -1.73
C ALA A 161 -23.89 -11.94 -2.83
#